data_29c216d80e84f16d028d42cae7600fbf
#
_entry.id   29c216d80e84f16d028d42cae7600fbf
#
_cell.length_a   1.000
_cell.length_b   1.000
_cell.length_c   1.000
_cell.angle_alpha   90.00
_cell.angle_beta   90.00
_cell.angle_gamma   90.00
#
_symmetry.space_group_name_H-M   'P 1'
#
loop_
_entity.id
_entity.type
_entity.pdbx_description
1 polymer ?
#
loop_
_entity_poly.entity_id
_entity_poly.type
_entity_poly.pdbx_seq_one_letter_code
_entity_poly.pdbx_strand_id
1 'polypeptide(L)'
;GAMLTGGLWALTQLREPVWRSLQTLRASYKASRASGGGTVVPRTEQDASLWWIVVPFGLSLIPMAWIYTTVVDSPVIGILMTIVMAVAAFLFSSVAAYMAGLVGSSSNPVSGVTIATIMLAALLLVLFMGAGHPAGPAAALVIGAVVCCAAAMGGDNLQDLKTGHLVGATPWKQQVMQVVGVVTGALVLVPVLSLLQAKYGIGEPTSAHPHPLSAPQATLMASLTRSVFGAGLPWALVGLGAAIGVLVILADRLMERRGSDFRLPVLAVALGVYLPLKLSAAIFVGGVIAELAKRAAGWGDDPSRRGLLFAAGLITGEALMGIMLAVPIALTALWPGLSADPFTLFDVPPFGGWPGLMIVTLVSAALYRVAVGSSKTGG
;
A
#
# COMPACT_ATOMS: atom_id res chain seq x y z
N GLY A 1 -3.88 -18.45 -4.85
CA GLY A 1 -5.13 -18.63 -5.61
C GLY A 1 -6.16 -17.57 -5.26
N ALA A 2 -6.66 -17.51 -4.02
CA ALA A 2 -7.70 -16.55 -3.61
C ALA A 2 -7.27 -15.08 -3.81
N MET A 3 -6.03 -14.73 -3.51
CA MET A 3 -5.50 -13.38 -3.76
C MET A 3 -5.40 -13.04 -5.23
N LEU A 4 -4.99 -14.01 -6.08
CA LEU A 4 -4.98 -13.84 -7.53
C LEU A 4 -6.39 -13.55 -8.06
N THR A 5 -7.35 -14.37 -7.67
CA THR A 5 -8.76 -14.17 -8.05
C THR A 5 -9.29 -12.84 -7.54
N GLY A 6 -8.96 -12.46 -6.30
CA GLY A 6 -9.32 -11.18 -5.72
C GLY A 6 -8.68 -9.98 -6.44
N GLY A 7 -7.41 -10.08 -6.81
CA GLY A 7 -6.70 -9.05 -7.59
C GLY A 7 -7.30 -8.88 -8.97
N LEU A 8 -7.52 -9.99 -9.71
CA LEU A 8 -8.17 -9.96 -11.01
C LEU A 8 -9.61 -9.43 -10.91
N TRP A 9 -10.33 -9.81 -9.87
CA TRP A 9 -11.66 -9.30 -9.59
C TRP A 9 -11.67 -7.79 -9.36
N ALA A 10 -10.75 -7.28 -8.53
CA ALA A 10 -10.59 -5.85 -8.31
C ALA A 10 -10.31 -5.11 -9.64
N LEU A 11 -9.42 -5.64 -10.49
CA LEU A 11 -9.18 -5.08 -11.83
C LEU A 11 -10.44 -5.04 -12.69
N THR A 12 -11.27 -6.08 -12.66
CA THR A 12 -12.53 -6.07 -13.44
C THR A 12 -13.51 -5.01 -12.93
N GLN A 13 -13.54 -4.74 -11.63
CA GLN A 13 -14.35 -3.67 -11.06
C GLN A 13 -13.82 -2.28 -11.43
N LEU A 14 -12.52 -2.15 -11.67
CA LEU A 14 -11.85 -0.90 -12.02
C LEU A 14 -11.97 -0.53 -13.51
N ARG A 15 -12.51 -1.40 -14.37
CA ARG A 15 -12.65 -1.14 -15.81
C ARG A 15 -13.44 0.13 -16.14
N GLU A 16 -14.53 0.40 -15.42
CA GLU A 16 -15.33 1.61 -15.62
C GLU A 16 -14.61 2.88 -15.14
N PRO A 17 -14.05 2.92 -13.91
CA PRO A 17 -13.20 4.04 -13.46
C PRO A 17 -12.05 4.33 -14.41
N VAL A 18 -11.33 3.31 -14.88
CA VAL A 18 -10.24 3.46 -15.88
C VAL A 18 -10.76 4.12 -17.15
N TRP A 19 -11.85 3.62 -17.69
CA TRP A 19 -12.43 4.16 -18.92
C TRP A 19 -12.88 5.61 -18.77
N ARG A 20 -13.53 5.93 -17.64
CA ARG A 20 -13.93 7.31 -17.30
C ARG A 20 -12.71 8.24 -17.14
N SER A 21 -11.64 7.79 -16.47
CA SER A 21 -10.40 8.54 -16.34
C SER A 21 -9.77 8.86 -17.70
N LEU A 22 -9.73 7.89 -18.61
CA LEU A 22 -9.23 8.09 -19.97
C LEU A 22 -10.11 9.08 -20.78
N GLN A 23 -11.43 9.00 -20.62
CA GLN A 23 -12.35 9.95 -21.25
C GLN A 23 -12.16 11.36 -20.70
N THR A 24 -12.00 11.52 -19.38
CA THR A 24 -11.77 12.82 -18.75
C THR A 24 -10.43 13.42 -19.20
N LEU A 25 -9.37 12.63 -19.28
CA LEU A 25 -8.09 13.05 -19.83
C LEU A 25 -8.22 13.59 -21.27
N ARG A 26 -8.96 12.84 -22.12
CA ARG A 26 -9.21 13.29 -23.50
C ARG A 26 -10.02 14.57 -23.54
N ALA A 27 -11.05 14.71 -22.69
CA ALA A 27 -11.89 15.89 -22.62
C ALA A 27 -11.08 17.11 -22.12
N SER A 28 -10.28 16.96 -21.06
CA SER A 28 -9.41 18.03 -20.53
C SER A 28 -8.37 18.47 -21.56
N TYR A 29 -7.75 17.53 -22.27
CA TYR A 29 -6.80 17.85 -23.34
C TYR A 29 -7.47 18.62 -24.51
N LYS A 30 -8.71 18.22 -24.86
CA LYS A 30 -9.47 18.89 -25.91
C LYS A 30 -9.92 20.30 -25.49
N ALA A 31 -10.34 20.46 -24.22
CA ALA A 31 -10.73 21.73 -23.63
C ALA A 31 -9.53 22.70 -23.53
N SER A 32 -8.37 22.22 -23.07
CA SER A 32 -7.13 23.01 -23.01
C SER A 32 -6.68 23.49 -24.39
N ARG A 33 -6.94 22.74 -25.43
CA ARG A 33 -6.60 23.09 -26.81
C ARG A 33 -7.64 24.03 -27.46
N ALA A 34 -8.89 23.97 -27.01
CA ALA A 34 -9.98 24.82 -27.49
C ALA A 34 -10.00 26.20 -26.81
N SER A 35 -9.50 26.30 -25.58
CA SER A 35 -9.38 27.56 -24.84
C SER A 35 -8.09 28.29 -25.27
N GLY A 36 -8.07 28.75 -26.49
CA GLY A 36 -7.00 29.63 -26.99
C GLY A 36 -6.88 30.89 -26.12
N GLY A 37 -5.96 30.88 -25.16
CA GLY A 37 -5.21 32.00 -24.64
C GLY A 37 -5.92 33.18 -23.95
N GLY A 38 -7.20 33.11 -23.53
CA GLY A 38 -7.90 34.29 -23.07
C GLY A 38 -8.70 34.23 -21.76
N THR A 39 -8.93 33.07 -21.21
CA THR A 39 -9.67 32.91 -19.92
C THR A 39 -8.70 32.95 -18.75
N VAL A 40 -8.84 33.94 -17.85
CA VAL A 40 -8.11 33.96 -16.57
C VAL A 40 -8.58 32.76 -15.73
N VAL A 41 -7.75 31.73 -15.70
CA VAL A 41 -8.02 30.53 -14.88
C VAL A 41 -7.92 30.92 -13.41
N PRO A 42 -8.96 30.67 -12.58
CA PRO A 42 -8.89 30.95 -11.15
C PRO A 42 -7.68 30.29 -10.49
N ARG A 43 -7.12 30.93 -9.49
CA ARG A 43 -5.95 30.43 -8.73
C ARG A 43 -6.11 28.99 -8.25
N THR A 44 -7.33 28.60 -7.87
CA THR A 44 -7.68 27.27 -7.35
C THR A 44 -7.79 26.19 -8.43
N GLU A 45 -7.68 26.55 -9.69
CA GLU A 45 -7.74 25.65 -10.85
C GLU A 45 -6.46 25.65 -11.68
N GLN A 46 -5.40 26.32 -11.17
CA GLN A 46 -4.11 26.37 -11.85
C GLN A 46 -3.27 25.13 -11.51
N ASP A 47 -3.27 24.15 -12.40
CA ASP A 47 -2.41 22.98 -12.33
C ASP A 47 -0.99 23.26 -12.84
N ALA A 48 -0.05 22.37 -12.47
CA ALA A 48 1.29 22.38 -13.03
C ALA A 48 1.23 22.17 -14.55
N SER A 49 2.13 22.83 -15.30
CA SER A 49 2.17 22.66 -16.74
C SER A 49 2.51 21.22 -17.12
N LEU A 50 2.03 20.75 -18.27
CA LEU A 50 2.26 19.38 -18.76
C LEU A 50 3.77 19.03 -18.81
N TRP A 51 4.64 19.99 -19.05
CA TRP A 51 6.09 19.78 -19.06
C TRP A 51 6.65 19.37 -17.69
N TRP A 52 6.08 19.86 -16.60
CA TRP A 52 6.43 19.44 -15.24
C TRP A 52 6.07 17.98 -14.92
N ILE A 53 5.23 17.38 -15.76
CA ILE A 53 4.85 15.97 -15.65
C ILE A 53 5.67 15.12 -16.63
N VAL A 54 5.68 15.51 -17.92
CA VAL A 54 6.29 14.72 -19.01
C VAL A 54 7.81 14.63 -18.88
N VAL A 55 8.47 15.75 -18.50
CA VAL A 55 9.94 15.78 -18.42
C VAL A 55 10.46 14.92 -17.26
N PRO A 56 9.98 15.06 -16.00
CA PRO A 56 10.42 14.20 -14.91
C PRO A 56 10.06 12.73 -15.15
N PHE A 57 8.88 12.45 -15.71
CA PHE A 57 8.49 11.10 -16.07
C PHE A 57 9.44 10.48 -17.11
N GLY A 58 9.73 11.20 -18.20
CA GLY A 58 10.68 10.74 -19.22
C GLY A 58 12.09 10.53 -18.66
N LEU A 59 12.57 11.46 -17.81
CA LEU A 59 13.86 11.35 -17.16
C LEU A 59 13.91 10.15 -16.17
N SER A 60 12.83 9.83 -15.50
CA SER A 60 12.77 8.67 -14.58
C SER A 60 12.87 7.33 -15.30
N LEU A 61 12.48 7.25 -16.59
CA LEU A 61 12.58 6.01 -17.36
C LEU A 61 14.04 5.61 -17.62
N ILE A 62 14.97 6.57 -17.66
CA ILE A 62 16.40 6.30 -17.91
C ILE A 62 17.01 5.44 -16.79
N PRO A 63 16.97 5.84 -15.52
CA PRO A 63 17.49 5.01 -14.44
C PRO A 63 16.68 3.70 -14.28
N MET A 64 15.38 3.69 -14.58
CA MET A 64 14.59 2.46 -14.55
C MET A 64 15.05 1.49 -15.63
N ALA A 65 15.26 1.94 -16.86
CA ALA A 65 15.80 1.10 -17.93
C ALA A 65 17.20 0.55 -17.55
N TRP A 66 18.04 1.37 -16.95
CA TRP A 66 19.35 0.95 -16.47
C TRP A 66 19.24 -0.14 -15.39
N ILE A 67 18.38 0.06 -14.37
CA ILE A 67 18.15 -0.94 -13.30
C ILE A 67 17.64 -2.25 -13.89
N TYR A 68 16.64 -2.21 -14.79
CA TYR A 68 16.09 -3.44 -15.38
C TYR A 68 17.12 -4.15 -16.29
N THR A 69 17.89 -3.41 -17.06
CA THR A 69 18.94 -4.02 -17.90
C THR A 69 20.04 -4.66 -17.06
N THR A 70 20.40 -4.08 -15.92
CA THR A 70 21.40 -4.68 -15.01
C THR A 70 20.84 -5.87 -14.24
N VAL A 71 19.57 -5.85 -13.83
CA VAL A 71 18.94 -6.96 -13.11
C VAL A 71 18.73 -8.17 -14.00
N VAL A 72 18.36 -7.95 -15.26
CA VAL A 72 18.03 -9.04 -16.22
C VAL A 72 19.23 -9.45 -17.06
N ASP A 73 20.31 -8.66 -17.05
CA ASP A 73 21.49 -8.81 -17.90
C ASP A 73 21.16 -8.88 -19.40
N SER A 74 20.11 -8.15 -19.83
CA SER A 74 19.65 -8.07 -21.21
C SER A 74 19.06 -6.70 -21.50
N PRO A 75 19.69 -5.89 -22.37
CA PRO A 75 19.18 -4.56 -22.73
C PRO A 75 17.79 -4.61 -23.38
N VAL A 76 17.54 -5.59 -24.24
CA VAL A 76 16.25 -5.72 -24.94
C VAL A 76 15.10 -5.98 -23.97
N ILE A 77 15.29 -6.96 -23.09
CA ILE A 77 14.27 -7.30 -22.09
C ILE A 77 14.11 -6.15 -21.06
N GLY A 78 15.21 -5.52 -20.64
CA GLY A 78 15.20 -4.40 -19.72
C GLY A 78 14.41 -3.20 -20.25
N ILE A 79 14.61 -2.83 -21.52
CA ILE A 79 13.85 -1.75 -22.17
C ILE A 79 12.38 -2.14 -22.31
N LEU A 80 12.08 -3.37 -22.76
CA LEU A 80 10.70 -3.86 -22.85
C LEU A 80 9.98 -3.79 -21.51
N MET A 81 10.62 -4.25 -20.43
CA MET A 81 10.06 -4.21 -19.08
C MET A 81 9.88 -2.78 -18.58
N THR A 82 10.77 -1.86 -18.95
CA THR A 82 10.60 -0.42 -18.64
C THR A 82 9.34 0.14 -19.29
N ILE A 83 9.05 -0.22 -20.53
CA ILE A 83 7.83 0.20 -21.24
C ILE A 83 6.58 -0.40 -20.55
N VAL A 84 6.61 -1.70 -20.25
CA VAL A 84 5.51 -2.37 -19.55
C VAL A 84 5.25 -1.72 -18.19
N MET A 85 6.31 -1.46 -17.42
CA MET A 85 6.24 -0.77 -16.14
C MET A 85 5.66 0.63 -16.28
N ALA A 86 6.13 1.43 -17.24
CA ALA A 86 5.65 2.80 -17.46
C ALA A 86 4.16 2.84 -17.79
N VAL A 87 3.70 1.96 -18.67
CA VAL A 87 2.28 1.83 -19.02
C VAL A 87 1.45 1.38 -17.83
N ALA A 88 1.89 0.37 -17.11
CA ALA A 88 1.20 -0.14 -15.92
C ALA A 88 1.16 0.92 -14.80
N ALA A 89 2.26 1.60 -14.53
CA ALA A 89 2.33 2.66 -13.53
C ALA A 89 1.36 3.81 -13.85
N PHE A 90 1.33 4.27 -15.10
CA PHE A 90 0.40 5.30 -15.54
C PHE A 90 -1.06 4.88 -15.38
N LEU A 91 -1.43 3.70 -15.87
CA LEU A 91 -2.80 3.21 -15.80
C LEU A 91 -3.26 3.00 -14.35
N PHE A 92 -2.45 2.33 -13.54
CA PHE A 92 -2.83 1.99 -12.18
C PHE A 92 -2.77 3.20 -11.23
N SER A 93 -1.84 4.13 -11.46
CA SER A 93 -1.83 5.40 -10.73
C SER A 93 -3.09 6.23 -11.02
N SER A 94 -3.52 6.28 -12.28
CA SER A 94 -4.74 7.00 -12.68
C SER A 94 -5.98 6.37 -12.03
N VAL A 95 -6.05 5.04 -11.96
CA VAL A 95 -7.14 4.32 -11.29
C VAL A 95 -7.14 4.57 -9.80
N ALA A 96 -5.97 4.47 -9.17
CA ALA A 96 -5.79 4.71 -7.74
C ALA A 96 -6.21 6.13 -7.36
N ALA A 97 -5.77 7.13 -8.14
CA ALA A 97 -6.14 8.52 -7.97
C ALA A 97 -7.66 8.71 -8.08
N TYR A 98 -8.29 8.14 -9.12
CA TYR A 98 -9.74 8.25 -9.30
C TYR A 98 -10.50 7.63 -8.11
N MET A 99 -10.10 6.45 -7.64
CA MET A 99 -10.72 5.78 -6.49
C MET A 99 -10.54 6.58 -5.21
N ALA A 100 -9.34 7.09 -4.95
CA ALA A 100 -9.08 7.94 -3.79
C ALA A 100 -9.93 9.22 -3.80
N GLY A 101 -10.17 9.81 -4.97
CA GLY A 101 -11.04 10.97 -5.12
C GLY A 101 -12.51 10.70 -4.81
N LEU A 102 -12.98 9.46 -5.01
CA LEU A 102 -14.37 9.06 -4.74
C LEU A 102 -14.59 8.55 -3.31
N VAL A 103 -13.71 7.67 -2.83
CA VAL A 103 -13.92 6.92 -1.58
C VAL A 103 -12.84 7.15 -0.52
N GLY A 104 -11.85 7.96 -0.82
CA GLY A 104 -10.70 8.24 0.05
C GLY A 104 -9.52 7.29 -0.17
N SER A 105 -8.32 7.75 0.22
CA SER A 105 -7.06 7.01 0.01
C SER A 105 -7.00 5.69 0.80
N SER A 106 -7.71 5.58 1.93
CA SER A 106 -7.80 4.36 2.73
C SER A 106 -8.46 3.18 2.00
N SER A 107 -9.27 3.46 1.00
CA SER A 107 -9.96 2.46 0.17
C SER A 107 -9.27 2.20 -1.18
N ASN A 108 -8.07 2.75 -1.37
CA ASN A 108 -7.30 2.56 -2.58
C ASN A 108 -6.83 1.10 -2.73
N PRO A 109 -7.13 0.41 -3.86
CA PRO A 109 -6.85 -1.01 -4.05
C PRO A 109 -5.38 -1.31 -4.38
N VAL A 110 -4.42 -0.66 -3.70
CA VAL A 110 -2.98 -0.77 -3.97
C VAL A 110 -2.50 -2.23 -3.97
N SER A 111 -2.92 -3.01 -2.96
CA SER A 111 -2.51 -4.42 -2.85
C SER A 111 -2.98 -5.27 -4.03
N GLY A 112 -4.23 -5.08 -4.49
CA GLY A 112 -4.78 -5.79 -5.64
C GLY A 112 -4.04 -5.46 -6.94
N VAL A 113 -3.79 -4.17 -7.16
CA VAL A 113 -3.00 -3.66 -8.29
C VAL A 113 -1.58 -4.23 -8.29
N THR A 114 -0.92 -4.23 -7.14
CA THR A 114 0.45 -4.74 -6.99
C THR A 114 0.53 -6.23 -7.30
N ILE A 115 -0.36 -7.05 -6.74
CA ILE A 115 -0.41 -8.50 -7.02
C ILE A 115 -0.62 -8.75 -8.51
N ALA A 116 -1.59 -8.07 -9.11
CA ALA A 116 -1.87 -8.24 -10.54
C ALA A 116 -0.69 -7.82 -11.42
N THR A 117 -0.02 -6.71 -11.09
CA THR A 117 1.16 -6.23 -11.82
C THR A 117 2.32 -7.21 -11.70
N ILE A 118 2.62 -7.69 -10.49
CA ILE A 118 3.71 -8.65 -10.24
C ILE A 118 3.44 -9.95 -11.02
N MET A 119 2.21 -10.43 -10.99
CA MET A 119 1.85 -11.64 -11.73
C MET A 119 1.95 -11.46 -13.24
N LEU A 120 1.46 -10.34 -13.76
CA LEU A 120 1.57 -10.03 -15.18
C LEU A 120 3.05 -9.90 -15.60
N ALA A 121 3.84 -9.16 -14.83
CA ALA A 121 5.27 -8.99 -15.07
C ALA A 121 6.02 -10.32 -15.00
N ALA A 122 5.74 -11.16 -13.99
CA ALA A 122 6.35 -12.47 -13.83
C ALA A 122 6.02 -13.39 -15.02
N LEU A 123 4.76 -13.44 -15.47
CA LEU A 123 4.33 -14.23 -16.62
C LEU A 123 5.00 -13.76 -17.93
N LEU A 124 5.06 -12.44 -18.15
CA LEU A 124 5.76 -11.87 -19.30
C LEU A 124 7.26 -12.19 -19.26
N LEU A 125 7.90 -12.04 -18.10
CA LEU A 125 9.32 -12.37 -17.95
C LEU A 125 9.60 -13.86 -18.16
N VAL A 126 8.74 -14.75 -17.67
CA VAL A 126 8.87 -16.20 -17.95
C VAL A 126 8.77 -16.48 -19.45
N LEU A 127 7.92 -15.77 -20.18
CA LEU A 127 7.80 -15.92 -21.62
C LEU A 127 9.07 -15.51 -22.37
N PHE A 128 9.77 -14.46 -21.90
CA PHE A 128 10.97 -13.93 -22.55
C PHE A 128 12.29 -14.55 -22.04
N MET A 129 12.36 -14.88 -20.77
CA MET A 129 13.58 -15.37 -20.11
C MET A 129 13.57 -16.90 -19.87
N GLY A 130 12.39 -17.51 -19.95
CA GLY A 130 12.16 -18.89 -19.56
C GLY A 130 11.92 -19.10 -18.08
N ALA A 131 11.28 -20.23 -17.75
CA ALA A 131 11.11 -20.66 -16.36
C ALA A 131 12.47 -21.05 -15.77
N GLY A 132 12.68 -20.71 -14.49
CA GLY A 132 13.94 -21.02 -13.78
C GLY A 132 15.03 -19.97 -13.89
N HIS A 133 14.81 -18.86 -14.59
CA HIS A 133 15.82 -17.80 -14.67
C HIS A 133 16.02 -17.13 -13.30
N PRO A 134 17.25 -17.06 -12.73
CA PRO A 134 17.51 -16.64 -11.36
C PRO A 134 17.15 -15.16 -11.10
N ALA A 135 17.30 -14.30 -12.10
CA ALA A 135 16.98 -12.87 -11.98
C ALA A 135 15.48 -12.56 -12.19
N GLY A 136 14.69 -13.49 -12.69
CA GLY A 136 13.29 -13.29 -13.02
C GLY A 136 12.42 -12.82 -11.86
N PRO A 137 12.47 -13.48 -10.68
CA PRO A 137 11.71 -13.05 -9.51
C PRO A 137 12.05 -11.63 -9.05
N ALA A 138 13.33 -11.27 -9.03
CA ALA A 138 13.78 -9.93 -8.66
C ALA A 138 13.28 -8.87 -9.64
N ALA A 139 13.39 -9.13 -10.95
CA ALA A 139 12.90 -8.22 -11.99
C ALA A 139 11.39 -7.97 -11.89
N ALA A 140 10.58 -9.02 -11.68
CA ALA A 140 9.13 -8.89 -11.49
C ALA A 140 8.79 -8.09 -10.24
N LEU A 141 9.51 -8.30 -9.14
CA LEU A 141 9.33 -7.55 -7.89
C LEU A 141 9.66 -6.07 -8.06
N VAL A 142 10.73 -5.72 -8.77
CA VAL A 142 11.09 -4.31 -9.01
C VAL A 142 10.01 -3.60 -9.85
N ILE A 143 9.46 -4.25 -10.88
CA ILE A 143 8.33 -3.71 -11.64
C ILE A 143 7.12 -3.49 -10.75
N GLY A 144 6.77 -4.50 -9.96
CA GLY A 144 5.65 -4.42 -9.04
C GLY A 144 5.81 -3.34 -7.97
N ALA A 145 7.04 -3.16 -7.46
CA ALA A 145 7.34 -2.12 -6.48
C ALA A 145 7.14 -0.71 -7.05
N VAL A 146 7.64 -0.43 -8.26
CA VAL A 146 7.46 0.86 -8.92
C VAL A 146 5.99 1.15 -9.18
N VAL A 147 5.24 0.17 -9.71
CA VAL A 147 3.81 0.33 -9.97
C VAL A 147 3.01 0.49 -8.67
N CYS A 148 3.38 -0.24 -7.62
CA CYS A 148 2.80 -0.09 -6.28
C CYS A 148 3.00 1.33 -5.74
N CYS A 149 4.22 1.85 -5.79
CA CYS A 149 4.52 3.23 -5.38
C CYS A 149 3.73 4.24 -6.21
N ALA A 150 3.67 4.09 -7.53
CA ALA A 150 2.91 4.97 -8.40
C ALA A 150 1.41 4.97 -8.08
N ALA A 151 0.83 3.80 -7.80
CA ALA A 151 -0.58 3.67 -7.43
C ALA A 151 -0.88 4.27 -6.05
N ALA A 152 -0.01 4.04 -5.05
CA ALA A 152 -0.13 4.64 -3.73
C ALA A 152 -0.05 6.16 -3.81
N MET A 153 1.00 6.68 -4.45
CA MET A 153 1.20 8.12 -4.63
C MET A 153 0.06 8.79 -5.40
N GLY A 154 -0.49 8.13 -6.42
CA GLY A 154 -1.65 8.64 -7.15
C GLY A 154 -2.85 8.88 -6.24
N GLY A 155 -3.13 7.96 -5.32
CA GLY A 155 -4.18 8.08 -4.32
C GLY A 155 -3.92 9.19 -3.31
N ASP A 156 -2.73 9.24 -2.75
CA ASP A 156 -2.33 10.20 -1.72
C ASP A 156 -2.28 11.62 -2.29
N ASN A 157 -1.70 11.79 -3.48
CA ASN A 157 -1.65 13.08 -4.17
C ASN A 157 -3.05 13.65 -4.42
N LEU A 158 -4.00 12.83 -4.84
CA LEU A 158 -5.34 13.32 -5.10
C LEU A 158 -6.08 13.69 -3.81
N GLN A 159 -5.83 12.99 -2.72
CA GLN A 159 -6.38 13.36 -1.40
C GLN A 159 -5.83 14.70 -0.92
N ASP A 160 -4.53 14.94 -1.09
CA ASP A 160 -3.90 16.22 -0.77
C ASP A 160 -4.46 17.37 -1.62
N LEU A 161 -4.57 17.16 -2.94
CA LEU A 161 -5.15 18.14 -3.85
C LEU A 161 -6.62 18.43 -3.53
N LYS A 162 -7.38 17.41 -3.13
CA LYS A 162 -8.76 17.60 -2.67
C LYS A 162 -8.83 18.45 -1.40
N THR A 163 -7.97 18.19 -0.43
CA THR A 163 -7.86 19.00 0.79
C THR A 163 -7.48 20.44 0.45
N GLY A 164 -6.49 20.61 -0.43
CA GLY A 164 -6.08 21.94 -0.91
C GLY A 164 -7.19 22.70 -1.62
N HIS A 165 -7.99 22.01 -2.44
CA HIS A 165 -9.14 22.62 -3.09
C HIS A 165 -10.16 23.15 -2.06
N LEU A 166 -10.43 22.38 -1.01
CA LEU A 166 -11.36 22.79 0.06
C LEU A 166 -10.89 24.03 0.84
N VAL A 167 -9.58 24.21 1.02
CA VAL A 167 -9.02 25.39 1.71
C VAL A 167 -8.60 26.51 0.75
N GLY A 168 -8.86 26.36 -0.56
CA GLY A 168 -8.55 27.36 -1.58
C GLY A 168 -7.05 27.46 -1.92
N ALA A 169 -6.28 26.40 -1.77
CA ALA A 169 -4.88 26.34 -2.17
C ALA A 169 -4.72 26.33 -3.71
N THR A 170 -3.51 26.67 -4.18
CA THR A 170 -3.17 26.63 -5.60
C THR A 170 -2.60 25.27 -5.96
N PRO A 171 -3.22 24.46 -6.86
CA PRO A 171 -2.83 23.06 -7.11
C PRO A 171 -1.37 22.90 -7.53
N TRP A 172 -0.85 23.69 -8.46
CA TRP A 172 0.52 23.56 -8.92
C TRP A 172 1.57 23.71 -7.80
N LYS A 173 1.29 24.56 -6.80
CA LYS A 173 2.18 24.70 -5.63
C LYS A 173 2.19 23.47 -4.77
N GLN A 174 1.04 22.84 -4.58
CA GLN A 174 0.93 21.57 -3.87
C GLN A 174 1.67 20.46 -4.62
N GLN A 175 1.47 20.36 -5.94
CA GLN A 175 2.14 19.36 -6.78
C GLN A 175 3.67 19.49 -6.71
N VAL A 176 4.23 20.71 -6.72
CA VAL A 176 5.66 20.92 -6.51
C VAL A 176 6.12 20.46 -5.13
N MET A 177 5.37 20.80 -4.08
CA MET A 177 5.72 20.40 -2.71
C MET A 177 5.58 18.88 -2.49
N GLN A 178 4.65 18.22 -3.17
CA GLN A 178 4.54 16.74 -3.18
C GLN A 178 5.80 16.11 -3.77
N VAL A 179 6.34 16.65 -4.88
CA VAL A 179 7.61 16.15 -5.44
C VAL A 179 8.77 16.35 -4.45
N VAL A 180 8.86 17.49 -3.78
CA VAL A 180 9.87 17.74 -2.73
C VAL A 180 9.71 16.73 -1.59
N GLY A 181 8.48 16.48 -1.15
CA GLY A 181 8.19 15.48 -0.11
C GLY A 181 8.62 14.07 -0.50
N VAL A 182 8.33 13.65 -1.74
CA VAL A 182 8.75 12.33 -2.26
C VAL A 182 10.27 12.18 -2.28
N VAL A 183 10.99 13.19 -2.79
CA VAL A 183 12.46 13.16 -2.84
C VAL A 183 13.04 13.10 -1.43
N THR A 184 12.55 13.95 -0.53
CA THR A 184 13.00 13.96 0.87
C THR A 184 12.71 12.63 1.56
N GLY A 185 11.50 12.09 1.38
CA GLY A 185 11.11 10.78 1.91
C GLY A 185 11.99 9.66 1.39
N ALA A 186 12.30 9.64 0.10
CA ALA A 186 13.17 8.62 -0.50
C ALA A 186 14.60 8.69 0.07
N LEU A 187 15.15 9.88 0.28
CA LEU A 187 16.48 10.06 0.88
C LEU A 187 16.56 9.55 2.32
N VAL A 188 15.48 9.64 3.09
CA VAL A 188 15.43 9.16 4.48
C VAL A 188 15.08 7.67 4.55
N LEU A 189 14.18 7.20 3.69
CA LEU A 189 13.66 5.84 3.74
C LEU A 189 14.75 4.78 3.49
N VAL A 190 15.62 5.02 2.52
CA VAL A 190 16.68 4.06 2.13
C VAL A 190 17.67 3.80 3.27
N PRO A 191 18.26 4.80 3.91
CA PRO A 191 19.12 4.58 5.09
C PRO A 191 18.39 3.89 6.24
N VAL A 192 17.15 4.29 6.54
CA VAL A 192 16.36 3.69 7.62
C VAL A 192 16.08 2.21 7.35
N LEU A 193 15.64 1.85 6.15
CA LEU A 193 15.41 0.45 5.79
C LEU A 193 16.69 -0.37 5.82
N SER A 194 17.80 0.19 5.33
CA SER A 194 19.11 -0.48 5.39
C SER A 194 19.55 -0.75 6.82
N LEU A 195 19.33 0.21 7.72
CA LEU A 195 19.62 0.07 9.14
C LEU A 195 18.76 -1.02 9.79
N LEU A 196 17.43 -1.00 9.54
CA LEU A 196 16.52 -2.01 10.07
C LEU A 196 16.84 -3.40 9.54
N GLN A 197 17.17 -3.51 8.26
CA GLN A 197 17.60 -4.77 7.65
C GLN A 197 18.89 -5.30 8.28
N ALA A 198 19.88 -4.43 8.51
CA ALA A 198 21.16 -4.82 9.09
C ALA A 198 21.03 -5.27 10.56
N LYS A 199 20.17 -4.63 11.34
CA LYS A 199 20.01 -4.94 12.77
C LYS A 199 19.04 -6.07 13.03
N TYR A 200 17.86 -6.00 12.45
CA TYR A 200 16.77 -6.93 12.78
C TYR A 200 16.51 -7.98 11.70
N GLY A 201 16.91 -7.70 10.45
CA GLY A 201 16.41 -8.44 9.30
C GLY A 201 14.94 -8.10 9.00
N ILE A 202 14.49 -8.31 7.78
CA ILE A 202 13.10 -8.08 7.36
C ILE A 202 12.61 -9.29 6.57
N GLY A 203 11.43 -9.80 6.92
CA GLY A 203 10.75 -10.85 6.18
C GLY A 203 10.93 -12.24 6.77
N GLU A 204 11.58 -13.16 6.06
CA GLU A 204 11.76 -14.55 6.51
C GLU A 204 12.93 -14.70 7.49
N PRO A 205 12.82 -15.60 8.50
CA PRO A 205 13.91 -15.90 9.40
C PRO A 205 15.15 -16.42 8.66
N THR A 206 16.31 -15.92 9.06
CA THR A 206 17.61 -16.35 8.56
C THR A 206 18.51 -16.75 9.72
N SER A 207 19.62 -17.44 9.44
CA SER A 207 20.61 -17.78 10.47
C SER A 207 21.18 -16.55 11.21
N ALA A 208 21.31 -15.42 10.51
CA ALA A 208 21.77 -14.16 11.08
C ALA A 208 20.66 -13.42 11.85
N HIS A 209 19.41 -13.59 11.45
CA HIS A 209 18.24 -12.93 12.06
C HIS A 209 17.12 -13.95 12.30
N PRO A 210 17.14 -14.68 13.43
CA PRO A 210 16.14 -15.70 13.76
C PRO A 210 14.74 -15.12 13.98
N HIS A 211 14.65 -13.87 14.42
CA HIS A 211 13.42 -13.15 14.71
C HIS A 211 13.34 -11.84 13.94
N PRO A 212 13.20 -11.88 12.59
CA PRO A 212 13.18 -10.68 11.79
C PRO A 212 11.87 -9.89 11.98
N LEU A 213 11.90 -8.61 11.56
CA LEU A 213 10.70 -7.81 11.46
C LEU A 213 9.75 -8.45 10.44
N SER A 214 8.51 -8.62 10.85
CA SER A 214 7.49 -9.26 10.01
C SER A 214 7.10 -8.35 8.84
N ALA A 215 7.20 -8.86 7.62
CA ALA A 215 6.78 -8.19 6.39
C ALA A 215 5.87 -9.10 5.55
N PRO A 216 4.65 -9.41 6.01
CA PRO A 216 3.81 -10.45 5.40
C PRO A 216 3.50 -10.20 3.92
N GLN A 217 3.20 -8.95 3.54
CA GLN A 217 2.90 -8.61 2.15
C GLN A 217 4.14 -8.75 1.25
N ALA A 218 5.31 -8.28 1.70
CA ALA A 218 6.54 -8.40 0.94
C ALA A 218 6.93 -9.89 0.76
N THR A 219 6.82 -10.69 1.82
CA THR A 219 7.05 -12.13 1.78
C THR A 219 6.10 -12.84 0.82
N LEU A 220 4.81 -12.45 0.82
CA LEU A 220 3.83 -12.97 -0.13
C LEU A 220 4.24 -12.66 -1.58
N MET A 221 4.59 -11.40 -1.88
CA MET A 221 4.98 -10.99 -3.23
C MET A 221 6.24 -11.74 -3.68
N ALA A 222 7.22 -11.90 -2.80
CA ALA A 222 8.42 -12.69 -3.06
C ALA A 222 8.10 -14.17 -3.32
N SER A 223 7.21 -14.78 -2.54
CA SER A 223 6.81 -16.17 -2.73
C SER A 223 6.00 -16.38 -4.02
N LEU A 224 5.15 -15.42 -4.40
CA LEU A 224 4.43 -15.46 -5.68
C LEU A 224 5.40 -15.45 -6.88
N THR A 225 6.36 -14.55 -6.89
CA THR A 225 7.34 -14.48 -7.99
C THR A 225 8.21 -15.71 -8.05
N ARG A 226 8.74 -16.17 -6.91
CA ARG A 226 9.53 -17.42 -6.85
C ARG A 226 8.73 -18.62 -7.35
N SER A 227 7.43 -18.70 -7.02
CA SER A 227 6.57 -19.79 -7.49
C SER A 227 6.33 -19.77 -8.99
N VAL A 228 6.26 -18.59 -9.61
CA VAL A 228 6.09 -18.46 -11.07
C VAL A 228 7.36 -18.89 -11.81
N PHE A 229 8.54 -18.54 -11.30
CA PHE A 229 9.82 -18.86 -11.92
C PHE A 229 10.41 -20.21 -11.50
N GLY A 230 10.02 -20.74 -10.33
CA GLY A 230 10.55 -21.97 -9.77
C GLY A 230 9.98 -23.24 -10.38
N ALA A 231 10.36 -24.38 -9.80
CA ALA A 231 10.06 -25.73 -10.29
C ALA A 231 8.58 -26.15 -10.18
N GLY A 232 7.66 -25.25 -10.31
CA GLY A 232 6.23 -25.52 -10.41
C GLY A 232 5.41 -24.89 -9.29
N LEU A 233 4.48 -24.05 -9.71
CA LEU A 233 3.35 -23.68 -8.85
C LEU A 233 2.59 -24.95 -8.47
N PRO A 234 2.22 -25.14 -7.20
CA PRO A 234 1.31 -26.22 -6.82
C PRO A 234 -0.09 -25.90 -7.35
N TRP A 235 -0.30 -26.13 -8.63
CA TRP A 235 -1.51 -25.73 -9.36
C TRP A 235 -2.80 -26.22 -8.71
N ALA A 236 -2.75 -27.37 -8.04
CA ALA A 236 -3.90 -27.87 -7.27
C ALA A 236 -4.27 -26.93 -6.10
N LEU A 237 -3.28 -26.47 -5.33
CA LEU A 237 -3.51 -25.52 -4.22
C LEU A 237 -3.86 -24.11 -4.75
N VAL A 238 -3.27 -23.68 -5.88
CA VAL A 238 -3.63 -22.43 -6.53
C VAL A 238 -5.09 -22.50 -7.02
N GLY A 239 -5.48 -23.62 -7.66
CA GLY A 239 -6.85 -23.85 -8.12
C GLY A 239 -7.86 -23.89 -6.98
N LEU A 240 -7.53 -24.61 -5.87
CA LEU A 240 -8.37 -24.64 -4.67
C LEU A 240 -8.55 -23.23 -4.08
N GLY A 241 -7.45 -22.47 -3.94
CA GLY A 241 -7.49 -21.08 -3.46
C GLY A 241 -8.30 -20.16 -4.40
N ALA A 242 -8.19 -20.35 -5.72
CA ALA A 242 -8.99 -19.63 -6.70
C ALA A 242 -10.47 -19.94 -6.57
N ALA A 243 -10.83 -21.21 -6.40
CA ALA A 243 -12.22 -21.65 -6.16
C ALA A 243 -12.79 -21.02 -4.88
N ILE A 244 -12.03 -21.01 -3.79
CA ILE A 244 -12.41 -20.31 -2.55
C ILE A 244 -12.63 -18.81 -2.83
N GLY A 245 -11.73 -18.17 -3.57
CA GLY A 245 -11.86 -16.76 -3.94
C GLY A 245 -13.14 -16.48 -4.72
N VAL A 246 -13.48 -17.32 -5.71
CA VAL A 246 -14.73 -17.22 -6.48
C VAL A 246 -15.95 -17.38 -5.58
N LEU A 247 -15.94 -18.37 -4.68
CA LEU A 247 -17.04 -18.59 -3.74
C LEU A 247 -17.26 -17.40 -2.81
N VAL A 248 -16.18 -16.77 -2.33
CA VAL A 248 -16.25 -15.56 -1.50
C VAL A 248 -16.83 -14.39 -2.29
N ILE A 249 -16.41 -14.20 -3.56
CA ILE A 249 -16.96 -13.16 -4.44
C ILE A 249 -18.46 -13.36 -4.68
N LEU A 250 -18.87 -14.60 -4.94
CA LEU A 250 -20.28 -14.92 -5.14
C LEU A 250 -21.11 -14.69 -3.86
N ALA A 251 -20.58 -15.08 -2.70
CA ALA A 251 -21.20 -14.81 -1.42
C ALA A 251 -21.33 -13.31 -1.14
N ASP A 252 -20.27 -12.53 -1.36
CA ASP A 252 -20.29 -11.07 -1.19
C ASP A 252 -21.35 -10.42 -2.10
N ARG A 253 -21.41 -10.81 -3.37
CA ARG A 253 -22.44 -10.33 -4.30
C ARG A 253 -23.87 -10.72 -3.91
N LEU A 254 -24.05 -11.93 -3.39
CA LEU A 254 -25.35 -12.39 -2.92
C LEU A 254 -25.81 -11.58 -1.71
N MET A 255 -24.89 -11.27 -0.79
CA MET A 255 -25.16 -10.43 0.38
C MET A 255 -25.48 -8.99 -0.04
N GLU A 256 -24.75 -8.43 -1.01
CA GLU A 256 -25.03 -7.12 -1.59
C GLU A 256 -26.43 -7.05 -2.18
N ARG A 257 -26.81 -8.05 -2.99
CA ARG A 257 -28.16 -8.12 -3.58
C ARG A 257 -29.29 -8.26 -2.55
N ARG A 258 -29.00 -8.80 -1.38
CA ARG A 258 -29.93 -8.93 -0.25
C ARG A 258 -29.98 -7.66 0.62
N GLY A 259 -29.22 -6.60 0.28
CA GLY A 259 -29.17 -5.38 1.04
C GLY A 259 -28.48 -5.53 2.40
N SER A 260 -27.59 -6.52 2.56
CA SER A 260 -26.86 -6.72 3.79
C SER A 260 -25.76 -5.65 3.96
N ASP A 261 -25.69 -5.03 5.14
CA ASP A 261 -24.59 -4.14 5.53
C ASP A 261 -23.26 -4.87 5.72
N PHE A 262 -23.33 -6.18 5.94
CA PHE A 262 -22.13 -7.01 6.09
C PHE A 262 -21.60 -7.39 4.71
N ARG A 263 -20.30 -7.16 4.48
CA ARG A 263 -19.59 -7.44 3.24
C ARG A 263 -18.45 -8.43 3.48
N LEU A 264 -18.14 -9.21 2.46
CA LEU A 264 -17.04 -10.19 2.44
C LEU A 264 -16.02 -9.85 1.36
N PRO A 265 -15.17 -8.81 1.56
CA PRO A 265 -14.16 -8.48 0.57
C PRO A 265 -13.17 -9.63 0.39
N VAL A 266 -13.09 -10.17 -0.83
CA VAL A 266 -12.28 -11.37 -1.13
C VAL A 266 -10.80 -11.19 -0.77
N LEU A 267 -10.24 -10.00 -0.95
CA LEU A 267 -8.85 -9.72 -0.57
C LEU A 267 -8.64 -9.76 0.94
N ALA A 268 -9.61 -9.27 1.74
CA ALA A 268 -9.53 -9.34 3.20
C ALA A 268 -9.60 -10.79 3.69
N VAL A 269 -10.49 -11.60 3.12
CA VAL A 269 -10.59 -13.03 3.42
C VAL A 269 -9.30 -13.76 3.04
N ALA A 270 -8.77 -13.50 1.85
CA ALA A 270 -7.52 -14.10 1.37
C ALA A 270 -6.32 -13.71 2.23
N LEU A 271 -6.25 -12.44 2.69
CA LEU A 271 -5.24 -11.99 3.65
C LEU A 271 -5.38 -12.70 5.00
N GLY A 272 -6.60 -12.84 5.51
CA GLY A 272 -6.85 -13.55 6.78
C GLY A 272 -6.42 -15.01 6.75
N VAL A 273 -6.56 -15.68 5.60
CA VAL A 273 -6.06 -17.07 5.40
C VAL A 273 -4.53 -17.11 5.35
N TYR A 274 -3.90 -16.09 4.81
CA TYR A 274 -2.45 -16.06 4.64
C TYR A 274 -1.70 -15.55 5.88
N LEU A 275 -2.25 -14.54 6.58
CA LEU A 275 -1.58 -13.92 7.72
C LEU A 275 -1.40 -14.89 8.87
N PRO A 276 -0.25 -14.86 9.57
CA PRO A 276 -0.07 -15.58 10.82
C PRO A 276 -1.17 -15.24 11.83
N LEU A 277 -1.60 -16.23 12.60
CA LEU A 277 -2.66 -16.09 13.61
C LEU A 277 -2.42 -14.91 14.57
N LYS A 278 -1.17 -14.65 14.91
CA LYS A 278 -0.76 -13.51 15.76
C LYS A 278 -1.25 -12.15 15.21
N LEU A 279 -1.14 -11.93 13.91
CA LEU A 279 -1.59 -10.70 13.25
C LEU A 279 -3.11 -10.71 13.04
N SER A 280 -3.65 -11.83 12.57
CA SER A 280 -5.09 -11.97 12.34
C SER A 280 -5.90 -11.80 13.62
N ALA A 281 -5.41 -12.30 14.76
CA ALA A 281 -6.06 -12.13 16.07
C ALA A 281 -6.14 -10.64 16.48
N ALA A 282 -5.07 -9.87 16.30
CA ALA A 282 -5.08 -8.45 16.62
C ALA A 282 -6.09 -7.67 15.74
N ILE A 283 -6.12 -7.97 14.43
CA ILE A 283 -7.09 -7.37 13.49
C ILE A 283 -8.52 -7.74 13.88
N PHE A 284 -8.75 -9.00 14.26
CA PHE A 284 -10.08 -9.48 14.70
C PHE A 284 -10.56 -8.72 15.95
N VAL A 285 -9.71 -8.60 16.97
CA VAL A 285 -10.02 -7.84 18.19
C VAL A 285 -10.39 -6.38 17.86
N GLY A 286 -9.59 -5.72 16.99
CA GLY A 286 -9.90 -4.37 16.51
C GLY A 286 -11.26 -4.28 15.80
N GLY A 287 -11.57 -5.25 14.94
CA GLY A 287 -12.86 -5.34 14.25
C GLY A 287 -14.04 -5.53 15.21
N VAL A 288 -13.89 -6.37 16.23
CA VAL A 288 -14.92 -6.55 17.28
C VAL A 288 -15.14 -5.24 18.05
N ILE A 289 -14.07 -4.54 18.43
CA ILE A 289 -14.18 -3.24 19.11
C ILE A 289 -14.92 -2.23 18.23
N ALA A 290 -14.59 -2.15 16.94
CA ALA A 290 -15.25 -1.25 16.01
C ALA A 290 -16.75 -1.55 15.90
N GLU A 291 -17.14 -2.82 15.78
CA GLU A 291 -18.54 -3.23 15.70
C GLU A 291 -19.30 -2.94 17.01
N LEU A 292 -18.69 -3.22 18.17
CA LEU A 292 -19.28 -2.90 19.47
C LEU A 292 -19.47 -1.39 19.65
N ALA A 293 -18.49 -0.58 19.22
CA ALA A 293 -18.59 0.88 19.27
C ALA A 293 -19.70 1.39 18.36
N LYS A 294 -19.83 0.85 17.14
CA LYS A 294 -20.89 1.19 16.20
C LYS A 294 -22.29 0.89 16.78
N ARG A 295 -22.45 -0.26 17.42
CA ARG A 295 -23.73 -0.62 18.08
C ARG A 295 -24.05 0.25 19.28
N ALA A 296 -23.04 0.67 20.04
CA ALA A 296 -23.23 1.47 21.25
C ALA A 296 -23.55 2.95 20.98
N ALA A 297 -23.08 3.50 19.85
CA ALA A 297 -23.25 4.92 19.53
C ALA A 297 -24.60 5.27 18.88
N GLY A 298 -25.38 4.30 18.41
CA GLY A 298 -26.66 4.54 17.74
C GLY A 298 -26.53 5.11 16.33
N TRP A 299 -27.66 5.39 15.67
CA TRP A 299 -27.76 5.72 14.23
C TRP A 299 -27.47 7.20 13.88
N GLY A 300 -27.04 8.04 14.80
CA GLY A 300 -26.97 9.49 14.59
C GLY A 300 -25.59 10.08 14.36
N ASP A 301 -24.56 9.52 14.97
CA ASP A 301 -23.17 9.98 14.86
C ASP A 301 -22.31 8.90 14.19
N ASP A 302 -21.32 9.30 13.39
CA ASP A 302 -20.36 8.35 12.83
C ASP A 302 -19.21 8.11 13.85
N PRO A 303 -19.40 7.20 14.83
CA PRO A 303 -18.40 6.90 15.85
C PRO A 303 -17.17 6.24 15.25
N SER A 304 -17.32 5.70 14.03
CA SER A 304 -16.23 5.06 13.30
C SER A 304 -15.11 6.06 13.00
N ARG A 305 -15.43 7.33 12.75
CA ARG A 305 -14.45 8.36 12.39
C ARG A 305 -13.50 8.71 13.53
N ARG A 306 -13.99 8.85 14.77
CA ARG A 306 -13.15 9.15 15.94
C ARG A 306 -12.28 7.97 16.34
N GLY A 307 -12.87 6.78 16.36
CA GLY A 307 -12.14 5.54 16.60
C GLY A 307 -11.05 5.31 15.54
N LEU A 308 -11.37 5.58 14.28
CA LEU A 308 -10.42 5.49 13.16
C LEU A 308 -9.26 6.49 13.33
N LEU A 309 -9.54 7.75 13.68
CA LEU A 309 -8.50 8.76 13.90
C LEU A 309 -7.60 8.42 15.08
N PHE A 310 -8.17 7.91 16.18
CA PHE A 310 -7.40 7.46 17.33
C PHE A 310 -6.51 6.26 16.97
N ALA A 311 -7.05 5.27 16.27
CA ALA A 311 -6.28 4.12 15.79
C ALA A 311 -5.16 4.54 14.82
N ALA A 312 -5.44 5.47 13.90
CA ALA A 312 -4.43 6.04 13.01
C ALA A 312 -3.32 6.74 13.78
N GLY A 313 -3.66 7.48 14.85
CA GLY A 313 -2.68 8.09 15.75
C GLY A 313 -1.79 7.07 16.46
N LEU A 314 -2.36 5.94 16.89
CA LEU A 314 -1.58 4.83 17.49
C LEU A 314 -0.61 4.21 16.49
N ILE A 315 -1.05 3.96 15.24
CA ILE A 315 -0.20 3.42 14.17
C ILE A 315 0.93 4.39 13.85
N THR A 316 0.62 5.68 13.73
CA THR A 316 1.64 6.72 13.50
C THR A 316 2.62 6.81 14.67
N GLY A 317 2.11 6.74 15.90
CA GLY A 317 2.97 6.74 17.12
C GLY A 317 3.90 5.53 17.17
N GLU A 318 3.42 4.34 16.82
CA GLU A 318 4.25 3.13 16.70
C GLU A 318 5.35 3.31 15.66
N ALA A 319 5.02 3.81 14.47
CA ALA A 319 5.98 4.04 13.40
C ALA A 319 7.06 5.07 13.82
N LEU A 320 6.67 6.19 14.43
CA LEU A 320 7.60 7.19 14.95
C LEU A 320 8.50 6.62 16.05
N MET A 321 7.91 5.85 17.00
CA MET A 321 8.69 5.20 18.06
C MET A 321 9.67 4.20 17.48
N GLY A 322 9.28 3.42 16.46
CA GLY A 322 10.18 2.50 15.78
C GLY A 322 11.39 3.20 15.15
N ILE A 323 11.18 4.37 14.53
CA ILE A 323 12.26 5.21 13.99
C ILE A 323 13.13 5.75 15.13
N MET A 324 12.53 6.27 16.20
CA MET A 324 13.27 6.77 17.36
C MET A 324 14.12 5.69 18.02
N LEU A 325 13.65 4.46 18.12
CA LEU A 325 14.40 3.32 18.63
C LEU A 325 15.53 2.89 17.68
N ALA A 326 15.41 3.18 16.39
CA ALA A 326 16.49 2.92 15.42
C ALA A 326 17.66 3.92 15.52
N VAL A 327 17.44 5.12 16.07
CA VAL A 327 18.48 6.15 16.21
C VAL A 327 19.68 5.68 17.08
N PRO A 328 19.50 5.12 18.30
CA PRO A 328 20.62 4.59 19.07
C PRO A 328 21.43 3.55 18.31
N ILE A 329 20.75 2.69 17.55
CA ILE A 329 21.39 1.67 16.72
C ILE A 329 22.28 2.31 15.65
N ALA A 330 21.80 3.37 14.99
CA ALA A 330 22.59 4.12 14.03
C ALA A 330 23.81 4.78 14.68
N LEU A 331 23.64 5.31 15.90
CA LEU A 331 24.71 5.95 16.65
C LEU A 331 25.80 4.96 17.10
N THR A 332 25.50 3.69 17.31
CA THR A 332 26.54 2.68 17.63
C THR A 332 27.52 2.48 16.49
N ALA A 333 27.14 2.76 15.24
CA ALA A 333 28.03 2.73 14.08
C ALA A 333 29.07 3.86 14.14
N LEU A 334 28.73 5.00 14.77
CA LEU A 334 29.63 6.16 14.95
C LEU A 334 30.36 6.11 16.27
N TRP A 335 29.74 5.56 17.31
CA TRP A 335 30.28 5.42 18.67
C TRP A 335 30.10 3.99 19.20
N PRO A 336 31.10 3.09 19.00
CA PRO A 336 30.99 1.68 19.37
C PRO A 336 30.78 1.40 20.88
N GLY A 337 30.94 2.40 21.74
CA GLY A 337 30.70 2.29 23.18
C GLY A 337 29.24 2.53 23.61
N LEU A 338 28.34 2.93 22.69
CA LEU A 338 26.94 3.12 23.02
C LEU A 338 26.21 1.76 23.00
N SER A 339 25.22 1.59 23.90
CA SER A 339 24.33 0.46 23.85
C SER A 339 23.39 0.59 22.63
N ALA A 340 23.26 -0.47 21.85
CA ALA A 340 22.30 -0.53 20.74
C ALA A 340 20.84 -0.52 21.21
N ASP A 341 20.60 -1.01 22.43
CA ASP A 341 19.27 -1.13 23.02
C ASP A 341 19.22 -0.40 24.39
N PRO A 342 19.35 0.94 24.42
CA PRO A 342 19.40 1.71 25.67
C PRO A 342 18.08 1.72 26.45
N PHE A 343 16.99 1.29 25.83
CA PHE A 343 15.65 1.24 26.41
C PHE A 343 15.23 -0.15 26.91
N THR A 344 16.07 -1.17 26.76
CA THR A 344 15.84 -2.48 27.38
C THR A 344 16.16 -2.40 28.87
N LEU A 345 15.09 -2.36 29.67
CA LEU A 345 15.22 -2.31 31.13
C LEU A 345 15.53 -3.68 31.75
N PHE A 346 15.17 -4.75 31.05
CA PHE A 346 15.28 -6.13 31.53
C PHE A 346 15.63 -7.06 30.36
N ASP A 347 16.63 -7.91 30.54
CA ASP A 347 16.95 -8.97 29.56
C ASP A 347 15.83 -10.01 29.44
N VAL A 348 15.15 -10.28 30.55
CA VAL A 348 13.96 -11.14 30.61
C VAL A 348 12.82 -10.33 31.21
N PRO A 349 11.68 -10.19 30.52
CA PRO A 349 10.56 -9.43 31.06
C PRO A 349 10.06 -10.02 32.37
N PRO A 350 10.03 -9.23 33.47
CA PRO A 350 9.43 -9.67 34.71
C PRO A 350 7.93 -9.93 34.45
N PHE A 351 7.37 -11.00 35.04
CA PHE A 351 5.98 -11.41 34.86
C PHE A 351 5.60 -11.89 33.45
N GLY A 352 6.55 -12.22 32.59
CA GLY A 352 6.31 -12.76 31.24
C GLY A 352 5.45 -11.82 30.36
N GLY A 353 4.39 -12.32 29.74
CA GLY A 353 3.52 -11.53 28.84
C GLY A 353 2.41 -10.72 29.52
N TRP A 354 2.22 -10.81 30.84
CA TRP A 354 1.11 -10.15 31.55
C TRP A 354 1.10 -8.62 31.44
N PRO A 355 2.24 -7.92 31.55
CA PRO A 355 2.24 -6.46 31.35
C PRO A 355 1.81 -6.04 29.94
N GLY A 356 2.22 -6.81 28.93
CA GLY A 356 1.78 -6.59 27.56
C GLY A 356 0.27 -6.77 27.38
N LEU A 357 -0.30 -7.81 27.99
CA LEU A 357 -1.75 -8.04 27.96
C LEU A 357 -2.53 -6.91 28.65
N MET A 358 -2.02 -6.39 29.78
CA MET A 358 -2.61 -5.24 30.44
C MET A 358 -2.61 -4.00 29.53
N ILE A 359 -1.49 -3.68 28.89
CA ILE A 359 -1.38 -2.54 27.98
C ILE A 359 -2.34 -2.69 26.80
N VAL A 360 -2.39 -3.85 26.16
CA VAL A 360 -3.33 -4.11 25.05
C VAL A 360 -4.78 -3.94 25.51
N THR A 361 -5.13 -4.41 26.69
CA THR A 361 -6.48 -4.25 27.26
C THR A 361 -6.80 -2.79 27.52
N LEU A 362 -5.87 -2.03 28.10
CA LEU A 362 -6.04 -0.59 28.35
C LEU A 362 -6.20 0.21 27.07
N VAL A 363 -5.35 -0.06 26.06
CA VAL A 363 -5.42 0.59 24.74
C VAL A 363 -6.74 0.24 24.04
N SER A 364 -7.18 -1.02 24.11
CA SER A 364 -8.46 -1.47 23.56
C SER A 364 -9.65 -0.77 24.24
N ALA A 365 -9.61 -0.63 25.56
CA ALA A 365 -10.62 0.08 26.33
C ALA A 365 -10.63 1.59 26.02
N ALA A 366 -9.45 2.21 25.84
CA ALA A 366 -9.32 3.60 25.44
C ALA A 366 -9.89 3.82 24.03
N LEU A 367 -9.54 2.95 23.08
CA LEU A 367 -10.06 2.99 21.71
C LEU A 367 -11.60 2.90 21.71
N TYR A 368 -12.17 1.96 22.45
CA TYR A 368 -13.61 1.83 22.58
C TYR A 368 -14.26 3.08 23.17
N ARG A 369 -13.71 3.63 24.27
CA ARG A 369 -14.22 4.85 24.92
C ARG A 369 -14.17 6.05 23.98
N VAL A 370 -13.08 6.24 23.25
CA VAL A 370 -12.94 7.34 22.28
C VAL A 370 -13.93 7.18 21.13
N ALA A 371 -14.14 5.96 20.66
CA ALA A 371 -15.09 5.67 19.59
C ALA A 371 -16.55 5.94 20.03
N VAL A 372 -16.93 5.58 21.28
CA VAL A 372 -18.30 5.75 21.81
C VAL A 372 -18.54 7.11 22.47
N GLY A 373 -17.49 7.77 22.95
CA GLY A 373 -17.56 8.90 23.90
C GLY A 373 -18.22 10.21 23.42
N SER A 374 -18.89 10.22 22.27
CA SER A 374 -19.53 11.42 21.70
C SER A 374 -21.06 11.48 21.83
N SER A 375 -21.71 10.39 22.21
CA SER A 375 -23.19 10.40 22.26
C SER A 375 -23.80 11.08 23.51
N LYS A 376 -22.98 11.50 24.49
CA LYS A 376 -23.44 12.03 25.78
C LYS A 376 -23.25 13.54 26.00
N THR A 377 -22.67 14.29 25.07
CA THR A 377 -22.41 15.74 25.24
C THR A 377 -23.21 16.65 24.32
N GLY A 378 -24.29 16.16 23.71
CA GLY A 378 -25.24 16.92 22.90
C GLY A 378 -26.66 16.84 23.47
N GLY A 379 -26.84 17.22 24.71
CA GLY A 379 -28.15 17.45 25.35
C GLY A 379 -28.25 18.87 25.82
#